data_600b2102124ef09407e94d361d316a6b
#
_entry.id   600b2102124ef09407e94d361d316a6b
#
_cell.length_a   1.000
_cell.length_b   1.000
_cell.length_c   1.000
_cell.angle_alpha   90.00
_cell.angle_beta   90.00
_cell.angle_gamma   90.00
#
_symmetry.space_group_name_H-M   'P 1'
#
loop_
_entity.id
_entity.type
_entity.pdbx_description
1 polymer ?
#
loop_
_entity_poly.entity_id
_entity_poly.type
_entity_poly.pdbx_seq_one_letter_code
_entity_poly.pdbx_strand_id
1 'polypeptide(L)'
;EAFDAFAPAAVHGKPKERQKWAVEQMMLAAKASKNLGLTATVSFTGALAWPYTYPWPQRPQGLIETAFSELAKRWKPILDAYDEAGVDVGYEIHPGEDVFDGATFEMFLDALKGHKRCQINYDPSHFVLMHLDYLSFIDIYHERICAFHVKDAELNPTGRQGVYSGYQPWINRAGRFRSLGDGQVD
;
A
#
# COMPACT_ATOMS: atom_id res chain seq x y z
N GLU A 1 -12.57 1.42 1.12
CA GLU A 1 -12.37 0.16 1.84
C GLU A 1 -13.47 -0.84 1.52
N ALA A 2 -13.10 -2.11 1.31
CA ALA A 2 -14.04 -3.18 1.01
C ALA A 2 -14.87 -3.61 2.25
N PHE A 3 -14.34 -3.37 3.46
CA PHE A 3 -14.95 -3.83 4.71
C PHE A 3 -15.27 -2.66 5.63
N ASP A 4 -16.53 -2.53 6.02
CA ASP A 4 -16.99 -1.54 7.00
C ASP A 4 -16.47 -1.83 8.42
N ALA A 5 -16.03 -3.06 8.70
CA ALA A 5 -15.64 -3.50 10.04
C ALA A 5 -14.50 -2.69 10.69
N PHE A 6 -13.64 -2.06 9.88
CA PHE A 6 -12.54 -1.22 10.37
C PHE A 6 -12.91 0.25 10.61
N ALA A 7 -14.12 0.65 10.23
CA ALA A 7 -14.62 2.00 10.41
C ALA A 7 -15.69 2.06 11.53
N PRO A 8 -15.92 3.21 12.16
CA PRO A 8 -17.00 3.36 13.13
C PRO A 8 -18.36 3.03 12.51
N ALA A 9 -19.26 2.42 13.30
CA ALA A 9 -20.60 2.04 12.83
C ALA A 9 -21.41 3.20 12.22
N ALA A 10 -21.15 4.43 12.65
CA ALA A 10 -21.81 5.63 12.13
C ALA A 10 -21.57 5.86 10.61
N VAL A 11 -20.49 5.33 10.06
CA VAL A 11 -20.12 5.49 8.63
C VAL A 11 -20.26 4.18 7.82
N HIS A 12 -20.77 3.10 8.41
CA HIS A 12 -21.03 1.85 7.69
C HIS A 12 -22.04 2.07 6.57
N GLY A 13 -21.81 1.46 5.41
CA GLY A 13 -22.67 1.62 4.23
C GLY A 13 -22.70 3.02 3.61
N LYS A 14 -21.86 3.95 4.10
CA LYS A 14 -21.81 5.35 3.67
C LYS A 14 -20.43 5.71 3.12
N PRO A 15 -20.10 5.38 1.86
CA PRO A 15 -18.74 5.53 1.33
C PRO A 15 -18.18 6.96 1.40
N LYS A 16 -19.02 7.98 1.19
CA LYS A 16 -18.59 9.38 1.23
C LYS A 16 -18.25 9.85 2.66
N GLU A 17 -19.07 9.49 3.63
CA GLU A 17 -18.82 9.80 5.05
C GLU A 17 -17.60 9.03 5.55
N ARG A 18 -17.45 7.77 5.14
CA ARG A 18 -16.27 6.96 5.48
C ARG A 18 -14.99 7.56 4.91
N GLN A 19 -15.02 8.01 3.65
CA GLN A 19 -13.87 8.73 3.05
C GLN A 19 -13.53 9.99 3.84
N LYS A 20 -14.51 10.81 4.20
CA LYS A 20 -14.32 12.01 5.00
C LYS A 20 -13.71 11.66 6.35
N TRP A 21 -14.28 10.68 7.04
CA TRP A 21 -13.73 10.19 8.32
C TRP A 21 -12.28 9.72 8.17
N ALA A 22 -11.93 8.96 7.14
CA ALA A 22 -10.56 8.49 6.91
C ALA A 22 -9.58 9.66 6.71
N VAL A 23 -9.96 10.68 5.94
CA VAL A 23 -9.15 11.90 5.78
C VAL A 23 -8.94 12.60 7.12
N GLU A 24 -10.00 12.74 7.93
CA GLU A 24 -9.91 13.33 9.27
C GLU A 24 -8.96 12.55 10.18
N GLN A 25 -9.00 11.20 10.15
CA GLN A 25 -8.07 10.37 10.92
C GLN A 25 -6.61 10.57 10.47
N MET A 26 -6.35 10.66 9.18
CA MET A 26 -5.00 10.92 8.67
C MET A 26 -4.50 12.31 9.09
N MET A 27 -5.34 13.33 9.07
CA MET A 27 -4.98 14.67 9.58
C MET A 27 -4.66 14.65 11.08
N LEU A 28 -5.43 13.90 11.87
CA LEU A 28 -5.16 13.71 13.29
C LEU A 28 -3.85 12.94 13.52
N ALA A 29 -3.57 11.93 12.69
CA ALA A 29 -2.33 11.17 12.76
C ALA A 29 -1.11 12.06 12.46
N ALA A 30 -1.16 12.94 11.46
CA ALA A 30 -0.11 13.91 11.19
C ALA A 30 0.21 14.78 12.43
N LYS A 31 -0.83 15.32 13.07
CA LYS A 31 -0.70 16.12 14.31
C LYS A 31 -0.13 15.31 15.47
N ALA A 32 -0.63 14.09 15.67
CA ALA A 32 -0.16 13.20 16.72
C ALA A 32 1.30 12.82 16.54
N SER A 33 1.70 12.48 15.31
CA SER A 33 3.10 12.16 14.97
C SER A 33 4.04 13.32 15.25
N LYS A 34 3.66 14.54 14.85
CA LYS A 34 4.42 15.75 15.18
C LYS A 34 4.57 15.94 16.69
N ASN A 35 3.49 15.79 17.46
CA ASN A 35 3.51 15.96 18.90
C ASN A 35 4.36 14.92 19.64
N LEU A 36 4.46 13.71 19.05
CA LEU A 36 5.28 12.62 19.57
C LEU A 36 6.74 12.66 19.06
N GLY A 37 7.08 13.62 18.20
CA GLY A 37 8.42 13.72 17.60
C GLY A 37 8.74 12.60 16.59
N LEU A 38 7.72 11.99 15.99
CA LEU A 38 7.89 10.98 14.95
C LEU A 38 8.23 11.63 13.60
N THR A 39 9.04 10.95 12.80
CA THR A 39 9.46 11.40 11.48
C THR A 39 8.64 10.81 10.35
N ALA A 40 7.94 9.70 10.59
CA ALA A 40 7.12 9.02 9.60
C ALA A 40 5.86 8.41 10.22
N THR A 41 4.83 8.27 9.38
CA THR A 41 3.60 7.49 9.65
C THR A 41 3.43 6.52 8.50
N VAL A 42 3.08 5.27 8.77
CA VAL A 42 2.79 4.28 7.71
C VAL A 42 1.31 4.21 7.39
N SER A 43 1.00 3.97 6.11
CA SER A 43 -0.38 3.87 5.62
C SER A 43 -0.46 3.02 4.36
N PHE A 44 -1.69 2.73 3.94
CA PHE A 44 -2.02 2.18 2.62
C PHE A 44 -2.60 3.27 1.73
N THR A 45 -2.47 3.09 0.40
CA THR A 45 -2.96 4.09 -0.56
C THR A 45 -4.47 4.06 -0.75
N GLY A 46 -5.09 2.90 -0.60
CA GLY A 46 -6.45 2.61 -1.04
C GLY A 46 -6.49 1.86 -2.37
N ALA A 47 -7.65 1.38 -2.76
CA ALA A 47 -7.85 0.44 -3.86
C ALA A 47 -8.97 0.90 -4.80
N LEU A 48 -8.66 1.79 -5.73
CA LEU A 48 -9.55 2.22 -6.83
C LEU A 48 -9.31 1.41 -8.11
N ALA A 49 -8.04 1.13 -8.41
CA ALA A 49 -7.57 0.41 -9.60
C ALA A 49 -7.32 -1.08 -9.34
N TRP A 50 -6.99 -1.47 -8.11
CA TRP A 50 -6.64 -2.84 -7.75
C TRP A 50 -7.62 -3.92 -8.27
N PRO A 51 -8.97 -3.76 -8.23
CA PRO A 51 -9.89 -4.77 -8.77
C PRO A 51 -9.71 -5.05 -10.26
N TYR A 52 -8.98 -4.20 -10.96
CA TYR A 52 -8.73 -4.29 -12.40
C TYR A 52 -7.28 -4.66 -12.74
N THR A 53 -6.51 -5.14 -11.76
CA THR A 53 -5.09 -5.53 -11.93
C THR A 53 -4.94 -6.64 -12.96
N TYR A 54 -5.82 -7.65 -12.93
CA TYR A 54 -5.79 -8.71 -13.92
C TYR A 54 -6.37 -8.20 -15.25
N PRO A 55 -5.65 -8.34 -16.39
CA PRO A 55 -6.01 -7.70 -17.66
C PRO A 55 -7.20 -8.34 -18.39
N TRP A 56 -7.89 -9.31 -17.82
CA TRP A 56 -9.01 -10.01 -18.42
C TRP A 56 -10.22 -10.07 -17.45
N PRO A 57 -11.46 -9.69 -17.92
CA PRO A 57 -11.75 -9.07 -19.21
C PRO A 57 -11.10 -7.70 -19.36
N GLN A 58 -10.96 -7.22 -20.61
CA GLN A 58 -10.35 -5.93 -20.88
C GLN A 58 -11.06 -4.81 -20.12
N ARG A 59 -10.28 -4.01 -19.43
CA ARG A 59 -10.77 -2.82 -18.72
C ARG A 59 -10.99 -1.66 -19.71
N PRO A 60 -11.90 -0.73 -19.41
CA PRO A 60 -12.06 0.50 -20.20
C PRO A 60 -10.75 1.26 -20.30
N GLN A 61 -10.49 1.85 -21.47
CA GLN A 61 -9.34 2.74 -21.67
C GLN A 61 -9.39 3.92 -20.71
N GLY A 62 -8.26 4.30 -20.13
CA GLY A 62 -8.13 5.43 -19.21
C GLY A 62 -8.64 5.15 -17.79
N LEU A 63 -9.09 3.93 -17.47
CA LEU A 63 -9.60 3.59 -16.14
C LEU A 63 -8.51 3.71 -15.08
N ILE A 64 -7.32 3.19 -15.34
CA ILE A 64 -6.20 3.21 -14.40
C ILE A 64 -5.70 4.64 -14.17
N GLU A 65 -5.51 5.39 -15.23
CA GLU A 65 -5.08 6.78 -15.19
C GLU A 65 -6.07 7.66 -14.40
N THR A 66 -7.36 7.42 -14.61
CA THR A 66 -8.43 8.09 -13.84
C THR A 66 -8.38 7.73 -12.37
N ALA A 67 -8.16 6.45 -12.04
CA ALA A 67 -8.06 5.98 -10.66
C ALA A 67 -6.86 6.62 -9.95
N PHE A 68 -5.67 6.63 -10.56
CA PHE A 68 -4.48 7.27 -9.98
C PHE A 68 -4.61 8.79 -9.85
N SER A 69 -5.28 9.45 -10.81
CA SER A 69 -5.60 10.87 -10.70
C SER A 69 -6.52 11.18 -9.52
N GLU A 70 -7.56 10.37 -9.32
CA GLU A 70 -8.47 10.50 -8.17
C GLU A 70 -7.76 10.16 -6.85
N LEU A 71 -6.91 9.14 -6.85
CA LEU A 71 -6.09 8.76 -5.68
C LEU A 71 -5.19 9.93 -5.26
N ALA A 72 -4.45 10.52 -6.19
CA ALA A 72 -3.59 11.67 -5.93
C ALA A 72 -4.38 12.88 -5.44
N LYS A 73 -5.55 13.15 -6.02
CA LYS A 73 -6.45 14.22 -5.58
C LYS A 73 -6.87 14.06 -4.13
N ARG A 74 -7.13 12.82 -3.67
CA ARG A 74 -7.50 12.54 -2.28
C ARG A 74 -6.32 12.66 -1.33
N TRP A 75 -5.15 12.18 -1.74
CA TRP A 75 -3.95 12.17 -0.91
C TRP A 75 -3.25 13.52 -0.81
N LYS A 76 -3.31 14.35 -1.86
CA LYS A 76 -2.59 15.64 -1.85
C LYS A 76 -2.85 16.50 -0.62
N PRO A 77 -4.10 16.80 -0.22
CA PRO A 77 -4.34 17.62 0.98
C PRO A 77 -3.87 16.95 2.28
N ILE A 78 -3.86 15.62 2.33
CA ILE A 78 -3.30 14.88 3.48
C ILE A 78 -1.77 15.07 3.51
N LEU A 79 -1.10 14.85 2.39
CA LEU A 79 0.35 15.02 2.28
C LEU A 79 0.80 16.46 2.55
N ASP A 80 0.01 17.46 2.12
CA ASP A 80 0.27 18.86 2.46
C ASP A 80 0.24 19.09 3.99
N ALA A 81 -0.73 18.51 4.70
CA ALA A 81 -0.80 18.57 6.17
C ALA A 81 0.37 17.83 6.85
N TYR A 82 0.79 16.71 6.29
CA TYR A 82 1.99 16.00 6.74
C TYR A 82 3.26 16.82 6.50
N ASP A 83 3.32 17.57 5.42
CA ASP A 83 4.45 18.47 5.15
C ASP A 83 4.52 19.63 6.16
N GLU A 84 3.39 20.23 6.50
CA GLU A 84 3.30 21.24 7.58
C GLU A 84 3.68 20.65 8.96
N ALA A 85 3.41 19.36 9.17
CA ALA A 85 3.81 18.65 10.37
C ALA A 85 5.30 18.28 10.39
N GLY A 86 5.97 18.22 9.24
CA GLY A 86 7.35 17.74 9.09
C GLY A 86 7.47 16.22 9.17
N VAL A 87 6.39 15.47 8.83
CA VAL A 87 6.29 14.02 8.96
C VAL A 87 6.11 13.41 7.58
N ASP A 88 6.75 12.28 7.30
CA ASP A 88 6.60 11.54 6.06
C ASP A 88 5.41 10.56 6.12
N VAL A 89 4.85 10.22 4.97
CA VAL A 89 3.90 9.11 4.83
C VAL A 89 4.57 7.99 4.07
N GLY A 90 4.88 6.89 4.77
CA GLY A 90 5.40 5.66 4.18
C GLY A 90 4.24 4.77 3.72
N TYR A 91 4.07 4.66 2.41
CA TYR A 91 3.07 3.75 1.86
C TYR A 91 3.63 2.34 1.80
N GLU A 92 2.94 1.39 2.42
CA GLU A 92 3.29 -0.03 2.27
C GLU A 92 2.95 -0.49 0.85
N ILE A 93 3.95 -1.05 0.18
CA ILE A 93 3.80 -1.65 -1.15
C ILE A 93 3.14 -3.01 -0.95
N HIS A 94 1.82 -3.07 -1.19
CA HIS A 94 1.00 -4.18 -0.68
C HIS A 94 -0.04 -4.65 -1.70
N PRO A 95 -0.14 -5.96 -2.01
CA PRO A 95 -1.23 -6.53 -2.80
C PRO A 95 -2.59 -6.22 -2.16
N GLY A 96 -3.56 -5.79 -2.97
CA GLY A 96 -4.86 -5.34 -2.47
C GLY A 96 -5.00 -3.81 -2.44
N GLU A 97 -3.89 -3.09 -2.63
CA GLU A 97 -3.83 -1.64 -2.73
C GLU A 97 -3.52 -1.21 -4.18
N ASP A 98 -3.73 0.06 -4.50
CA ASP A 98 -3.40 0.58 -5.84
C ASP A 98 -1.88 0.65 -6.07
N VAL A 99 -1.11 0.85 -4.98
CA VAL A 99 0.35 0.84 -4.99
C VAL A 99 0.84 -0.47 -4.41
N PHE A 100 1.20 -1.41 -5.28
CA PHE A 100 1.59 -2.78 -4.92
C PHE A 100 2.95 -3.22 -5.48
N ASP A 101 3.56 -2.40 -6.32
CA ASP A 101 4.91 -2.60 -6.85
C ASP A 101 5.59 -1.26 -7.16
N GLY A 102 6.83 -1.28 -7.66
CA GLY A 102 7.57 -0.07 -7.99
C GLY A 102 6.91 0.75 -9.09
N ALA A 103 6.41 0.09 -10.13
CA ALA A 103 5.76 0.78 -11.25
C ALA A 103 4.50 1.53 -10.81
N THR A 104 3.68 0.93 -9.96
CA THR A 104 2.49 1.60 -9.41
C THR A 104 2.83 2.70 -8.41
N PHE A 105 3.93 2.56 -7.66
CA PHE A 105 4.45 3.64 -6.82
C PHE A 105 4.89 4.84 -7.67
N GLU A 106 5.61 4.61 -8.78
CA GLU A 106 6.00 5.66 -9.71
C GLU A 106 4.80 6.38 -10.31
N MET A 107 3.77 5.66 -10.75
CA MET A 107 2.51 6.24 -11.24
C MET A 107 1.86 7.15 -10.18
N PHE A 108 1.85 6.73 -8.93
CA PHE A 108 1.27 7.51 -7.83
C PHE A 108 2.11 8.75 -7.53
N LEU A 109 3.43 8.60 -7.46
CA LEU A 109 4.37 9.70 -7.22
C LEU A 109 4.30 10.74 -8.33
N ASP A 110 4.21 10.32 -9.60
CA ASP A 110 4.04 11.21 -10.75
C ASP A 110 2.71 11.97 -10.69
N ALA A 111 1.62 11.30 -10.35
CA ALA A 111 0.31 11.93 -10.17
C ALA A 111 0.33 12.98 -9.03
N LEU A 112 1.15 12.76 -8.01
CA LEU A 112 1.41 13.69 -6.91
C LEU A 112 2.51 14.74 -7.24
N LYS A 113 3.04 14.74 -8.46
CA LYS A 113 4.12 15.63 -8.91
C LYS A 113 5.38 15.55 -8.03
N GLY A 114 5.74 14.34 -7.63
CA GLY A 114 6.93 14.08 -6.83
C GLY A 114 6.84 14.58 -5.39
N HIS A 115 5.66 14.62 -4.78
CA HIS A 115 5.48 15.17 -3.43
C HIS A 115 6.48 14.58 -2.44
N LYS A 116 7.23 15.47 -1.75
CA LYS A 116 8.38 15.07 -0.91
C LYS A 116 8.00 14.18 0.29
N ARG A 117 6.75 14.23 0.77
CA ARG A 117 6.26 13.41 1.88
C ARG A 117 5.67 12.06 1.43
N CYS A 118 5.61 11.81 0.12
CA CYS A 118 5.22 10.51 -0.43
C CYS A 118 6.43 9.58 -0.39
N GLN A 119 6.47 8.70 0.60
CA GLN A 119 7.59 7.80 0.89
C GLN A 119 7.12 6.34 0.89
N ILE A 120 8.03 5.42 1.11
CA ILE A 120 7.78 3.98 1.09
C ILE A 120 7.96 3.42 2.51
N ASN A 121 7.00 2.59 2.93
CA ASN A 121 7.20 1.59 3.97
C ASN A 121 7.51 0.26 3.30
N TYR A 122 8.75 -0.19 3.44
CA TYR A 122 9.26 -1.37 2.77
C TYR A 122 8.91 -2.64 3.56
N ASP A 123 8.21 -3.56 2.92
CA ASP A 123 7.89 -4.89 3.46
C ASP A 123 8.31 -5.99 2.48
N PRO A 124 9.47 -6.63 2.68
CA PRO A 124 9.98 -7.64 1.75
C PRO A 124 9.11 -8.89 1.66
N SER A 125 8.31 -9.19 2.69
CA SER A 125 7.47 -10.38 2.70
C SER A 125 6.43 -10.36 1.58
N HIS A 126 5.84 -9.20 1.29
CA HIS A 126 4.90 -9.06 0.18
C HIS A 126 5.59 -9.21 -1.18
N PHE A 127 6.86 -8.80 -1.30
CA PHE A 127 7.63 -8.94 -2.53
C PHE A 127 7.97 -10.41 -2.81
N VAL A 128 8.33 -11.18 -1.78
CA VAL A 128 8.47 -12.63 -1.91
C VAL A 128 7.18 -13.26 -2.42
N LEU A 129 6.02 -12.90 -1.83
CA LEU A 129 4.71 -13.43 -2.24
C LEU A 129 4.32 -13.04 -3.67
N MET A 130 4.83 -11.93 -4.20
CA MET A 130 4.58 -11.46 -5.57
C MET A 130 5.65 -11.90 -6.58
N HIS A 131 6.70 -12.61 -6.16
CA HIS A 131 7.89 -12.88 -6.98
C HIS A 131 8.60 -11.60 -7.47
N LEU A 132 8.56 -10.53 -6.69
CA LEU A 132 9.30 -9.31 -6.98
C LEU A 132 10.68 -9.41 -6.32
N ASP A 133 11.74 -8.99 -7.02
CA ASP A 133 13.08 -8.92 -6.47
C ASP A 133 13.17 -7.81 -5.42
N TYR A 134 13.08 -8.21 -4.16
CA TYR A 134 13.03 -7.30 -3.03
C TYR A 134 14.38 -6.59 -2.77
N LEU A 135 15.52 -7.20 -3.15
CA LEU A 135 16.83 -6.56 -3.02
C LEU A 135 17.03 -5.48 -4.10
N SER A 136 16.73 -5.81 -5.36
CA SER A 136 16.76 -4.82 -6.44
C SER A 136 15.81 -3.65 -6.20
N PHE A 137 14.69 -3.89 -5.49
CA PHE A 137 13.77 -2.82 -5.09
C PHE A 137 14.44 -1.80 -4.16
N ILE A 138 15.28 -2.25 -3.23
CA ILE A 138 16.07 -1.36 -2.36
C ILE A 138 17.03 -0.52 -3.20
N ASP A 139 17.75 -1.15 -4.14
CA ASP A 139 18.71 -0.43 -4.98
C ASP A 139 18.04 0.71 -5.78
N ILE A 140 16.80 0.51 -6.21
CA ILE A 140 16.05 1.50 -7.00
C ILE A 140 15.45 2.59 -6.12
N TYR A 141 14.87 2.23 -4.94
CA TYR A 141 13.99 3.11 -4.17
C TYR A 141 14.52 3.50 -2.80
N HIS A 142 15.77 3.18 -2.43
CA HIS A 142 16.32 3.42 -1.07
C HIS A 142 16.15 4.88 -0.59
N GLU A 143 16.24 5.87 -1.47
CA GLU A 143 16.05 7.28 -1.12
C GLU A 143 14.61 7.63 -0.68
N ARG A 144 13.66 6.74 -1.00
CA ARG A 144 12.24 6.90 -0.66
C ARG A 144 11.80 5.97 0.48
N ILE A 145 12.63 5.07 0.95
CA ILE A 145 12.27 4.17 2.04
C ILE A 145 12.43 4.90 3.37
N CYS A 146 11.33 5.18 4.07
CA CYS A 146 11.32 5.85 5.36
C CYS A 146 10.96 4.93 6.54
N ALA A 147 10.42 3.75 6.25
CA ALA A 147 10.02 2.76 7.24
C ALA A 147 10.21 1.33 6.71
N PHE A 148 10.32 0.38 7.63
CA PHE A 148 10.56 -1.02 7.30
C PHE A 148 9.70 -1.94 8.19
N HIS A 149 8.99 -2.88 7.56
CA HIS A 149 8.35 -3.98 8.26
C HIS A 149 9.26 -5.20 8.29
N VAL A 150 9.71 -5.58 9.47
CA VAL A 150 10.51 -6.79 9.68
C VAL A 150 9.57 -8.00 9.63
N LYS A 151 9.37 -8.53 8.43
CA LYS A 151 8.47 -9.66 8.15
C LYS A 151 9.15 -10.64 7.22
N ASP A 152 8.73 -11.88 7.27
CA ASP A 152 9.22 -12.96 6.42
C ASP A 152 8.07 -13.72 5.76
N ALA A 153 8.34 -14.28 4.60
CA ALA A 153 7.39 -15.05 3.81
C ALA A 153 8.10 -16.10 2.97
N GLU A 154 7.34 -17.08 2.51
CA GLU A 154 7.78 -18.05 1.50
C GLU A 154 6.76 -18.14 0.37
N LEU A 155 7.22 -18.39 -0.84
CA LEU A 155 6.39 -18.77 -1.97
C LEU A 155 6.96 -20.03 -2.62
N ASN A 156 6.22 -21.13 -2.48
CA ASN A 156 6.58 -22.45 -2.99
C ASN A 156 5.50 -22.94 -3.97
N PRO A 157 5.59 -22.56 -5.28
CA PRO A 157 4.60 -22.97 -6.27
C PRO A 157 4.52 -24.49 -6.40
N THR A 158 3.30 -25.03 -6.44
CA THR A 158 3.06 -26.48 -6.39
C THR A 158 2.59 -27.08 -7.70
N GLY A 159 2.48 -26.28 -8.78
CA GLY A 159 1.78 -26.68 -10.00
C GLY A 159 0.25 -26.63 -9.90
N ARG A 160 -0.30 -26.59 -8.69
CA ARG A 160 -1.73 -26.35 -8.40
C ARG A 160 -2.02 -24.90 -8.00
N GLN A 161 -1.01 -24.22 -7.49
CA GLN A 161 -1.09 -22.87 -6.94
C GLN A 161 0.14 -22.08 -7.37
N GLY A 162 -0.04 -20.80 -7.61
CA GLY A 162 1.00 -19.83 -7.91
C GLY A 162 0.81 -18.58 -7.04
N VAL A 163 1.21 -17.42 -7.55
CA VAL A 163 1.19 -16.14 -6.84
C VAL A 163 -0.19 -15.79 -6.26
N TYR A 164 -1.27 -16.04 -6.99
CA TYR A 164 -2.63 -15.75 -6.51
C TYR A 164 -3.13 -16.74 -5.45
N SER A 165 -2.58 -17.94 -5.36
CA SER A 165 -2.80 -18.98 -4.34
C SER A 165 -4.25 -19.38 -4.06
N GLY A 166 -5.24 -18.91 -4.83
CA GLY A 166 -6.66 -19.21 -4.62
C GLY A 166 -7.20 -18.70 -3.28
N TYR A 167 -8.27 -19.32 -2.79
CA TYR A 167 -9.01 -18.86 -1.60
C TYR A 167 -8.81 -19.76 -0.37
N GLN A 168 -7.72 -20.54 -0.33
CA GLN A 168 -7.41 -21.41 0.80
C GLN A 168 -7.02 -20.58 2.06
N PRO A 169 -7.15 -21.18 3.26
CA PRO A 169 -6.51 -20.67 4.46
C PRO A 169 -5.00 -20.46 4.26
N TRP A 170 -4.41 -19.50 4.93
CA TRP A 170 -3.00 -19.13 4.77
C TRP A 170 -2.04 -20.31 4.84
N ILE A 171 -2.24 -21.24 5.78
CA ILE A 171 -1.36 -22.39 5.98
C ILE A 171 -1.32 -23.34 4.77
N ASN A 172 -2.34 -23.32 3.92
CA ASN A 172 -2.47 -24.21 2.75
C ASN A 172 -2.09 -23.50 1.43
N ARG A 173 -1.67 -22.24 1.48
CA ARG A 173 -1.27 -21.48 0.29
C ARG A 173 0.15 -21.80 -0.12
N ALA A 174 0.44 -21.68 -1.42
CA ALA A 174 1.81 -21.71 -1.93
C ALA A 174 2.63 -20.53 -1.39
N GLY A 175 2.01 -19.36 -1.30
CA GLY A 175 2.58 -18.16 -0.68
C GLY A 175 1.99 -17.93 0.71
N ARG A 176 2.84 -17.80 1.73
CA ARG A 176 2.41 -17.57 3.12
C ARG A 176 3.48 -16.85 3.93
N PHE A 177 3.04 -16.15 4.98
CA PHE A 177 3.96 -15.54 5.94
C PHE A 177 4.63 -16.59 6.83
N ARG A 178 5.86 -16.29 7.25
CA ARG A 178 6.68 -17.15 8.11
C ARG A 178 7.19 -16.36 9.32
N SER A 179 7.63 -17.09 10.34
CA SER A 179 8.46 -16.50 11.39
C SER A 179 9.77 -16.01 10.78
N LEU A 180 10.36 -14.99 11.37
CA LEU A 180 11.63 -14.42 10.89
C LEU A 180 12.71 -15.49 10.84
N GLY A 181 13.35 -15.63 9.69
CA GLY A 181 14.40 -16.63 9.43
C GLY A 181 13.88 -18.01 8.99
N ASP A 182 12.56 -18.22 8.95
CA ASP A 182 11.95 -19.46 8.49
C ASP A 182 11.42 -19.36 7.04
N GLY A 183 11.48 -18.18 6.44
CA GLY A 183 10.99 -17.90 5.09
C GLY A 183 12.11 -17.78 4.04
N GLN A 184 11.91 -16.87 3.10
CA GLN A 184 12.80 -16.65 1.94
C GLN A 184 13.34 -15.22 1.89
N VAL A 185 13.04 -14.38 2.88
CA VAL A 185 13.69 -13.06 3.02
C VAL A 185 15.05 -13.28 3.68
N ASP A 186 16.13 -12.85 2.97
CA ASP A 186 17.52 -12.98 3.42
C ASP A 186 18.03 -11.67 4.03
#